data_13e6984d5cb21aed9ddee387798994d2
#
_entry.id   13e6984d5cb21aed9ddee387798994d2
#
_cell.length_a   1.000
_cell.length_b   1.000
_cell.length_c   1.000
_cell.angle_alpha   90.00
_cell.angle_beta   90.00
_cell.angle_gamma   90.00
#
_symmetry.space_group_name_H-M   'P 1'
#
loop_
_entity.id
_entity.type
_entity.pdbx_description
1 polymer ?
#
loop_
_entity_poly.entity_id
_entity_poly.type
_entity_poly.pdbx_seq_one_letter_code
_entity_poly.pdbx_strand_id
1 'polypeptide(L)'
;LEKAANGGNTPSSVYLGNIYAKGQGVARDMERAMKWYEQAASAGDAHSQYIVGLAYLEGSGVSADEGKAFNWLRLAAGQDHVNAMLMLSVCYSTGKGTPQDADMAEVWKKKALQLNAEREGGSAPQTQKH
;
A
#
# COMPACT_ATOMS: atom_id res chain seq x y z
N LEU A 1 -22.93 -5.81 5.12
CA LEU A 1 -21.55 -5.37 4.87
C LEU A 1 -21.35 -4.88 3.45
N GLU A 2 -21.77 -5.66 2.46
CA GLU A 2 -21.60 -5.25 1.07
C GLU A 2 -22.36 -3.98 0.75
N LYS A 3 -23.54 -3.84 1.33
CA LYS A 3 -24.32 -2.64 1.11
C LYS A 3 -23.63 -1.41 1.67
N ALA A 4 -23.03 -1.53 2.86
CA ALA A 4 -22.27 -0.43 3.44
C ALA A 4 -21.02 -0.13 2.63
N ALA A 5 -20.32 -1.19 2.17
CA ALA A 5 -19.14 -1.02 1.35
C ALA A 5 -19.47 -0.33 0.04
N ASN A 6 -20.56 -0.75 -0.60
CA ASN A 6 -20.99 -0.12 -1.84
C ASN A 6 -21.35 1.35 -1.63
N GLY A 7 -21.72 1.71 -0.43
CA GLY A 7 -21.98 3.11 -0.08
C GLY A 7 -20.72 3.89 0.28
N GLY A 8 -19.54 3.32 0.09
CA GLY A 8 -18.29 4.01 0.33
C GLY A 8 -17.70 3.80 1.72
N ASN A 9 -18.21 2.82 2.48
CA ASN A 9 -17.69 2.54 3.82
C ASN A 9 -16.35 1.84 3.73
N THR A 10 -15.26 2.57 3.96
CA THR A 10 -13.90 2.08 3.79
C THR A 10 -13.57 0.86 4.67
N PRO A 11 -13.89 0.85 5.98
CA PRO A 11 -13.60 -0.35 6.79
C PRO A 11 -14.29 -1.60 6.27
N SER A 12 -15.53 -1.49 5.78
CA SER A 12 -16.23 -2.64 5.21
C SER A 12 -15.59 -3.10 3.92
N SER A 13 -15.12 -2.16 3.08
CA SER A 13 -14.43 -2.50 1.84
C SER A 13 -13.14 -3.26 2.11
N VAL A 14 -12.36 -2.81 3.09
CA VAL A 14 -11.12 -3.49 3.47
C VAL A 14 -11.41 -4.89 4.00
N TYR A 15 -12.42 -5.01 4.85
CA TYR A 15 -12.81 -6.30 5.42
C TYR A 15 -13.18 -7.30 4.32
N LEU A 16 -14.01 -6.87 3.37
CA LEU A 16 -14.42 -7.74 2.27
C LEU A 16 -13.24 -8.10 1.37
N GLY A 17 -12.36 -7.13 1.12
CA GLY A 17 -11.15 -7.41 0.36
C GLY A 17 -10.31 -8.49 1.02
N ASN A 18 -10.14 -8.40 2.34
CA ASN A 18 -9.37 -9.39 3.09
C ASN A 18 -10.02 -10.77 3.02
N ILE A 19 -11.36 -10.84 3.13
CA ILE A 19 -12.08 -12.11 3.07
C ILE A 19 -11.80 -12.80 1.74
N TYR A 20 -11.93 -12.08 0.63
CA TYR A 20 -11.73 -12.68 -0.69
C TYR A 20 -10.26 -12.98 -0.96
N ALA A 21 -9.35 -12.12 -0.49
CA ALA A 21 -7.92 -12.35 -0.70
C ALA A 21 -7.42 -13.57 0.04
N LYS A 22 -7.97 -13.83 1.24
CA LYS A 22 -7.52 -14.95 2.07
C LYS A 22 -8.39 -16.19 1.91
N GLY A 23 -9.57 -16.04 1.32
CA GLY A 23 -10.49 -17.17 1.18
C GLY A 23 -11.17 -17.57 2.47
N GLN A 24 -11.38 -16.62 3.38
CA GLN A 24 -12.00 -16.92 4.68
C GLN A 24 -13.52 -17.05 4.52
N GLY A 25 -14.02 -18.26 4.59
CA GLY A 25 -15.46 -18.51 4.47
C GLY A 25 -15.98 -18.45 3.05
N VAL A 26 -15.14 -18.13 2.06
CA VAL A 26 -15.48 -18.09 0.64
C VAL A 26 -14.26 -18.53 -0.14
N ALA A 27 -14.45 -18.87 -1.40
CA ALA A 27 -13.32 -19.21 -2.27
C ALA A 27 -12.43 -17.98 -2.44
N ARG A 28 -11.13 -18.19 -2.42
CA ARG A 28 -10.18 -17.12 -2.66
C ARG A 28 -10.42 -16.53 -4.04
N ASP A 29 -10.53 -15.22 -4.12
CA ASP A 29 -10.83 -14.53 -5.36
C ASP A 29 -10.16 -13.16 -5.36
N MET A 30 -8.98 -13.10 -5.98
CA MET A 30 -8.20 -11.87 -5.99
C MET A 30 -8.86 -10.78 -6.83
N GLU A 31 -9.63 -11.14 -7.85
CA GLU A 31 -10.33 -10.13 -8.65
C GLU A 31 -11.39 -9.42 -7.80
N ARG A 32 -12.15 -10.16 -7.01
CA ARG A 32 -13.12 -9.55 -6.11
C ARG A 32 -12.43 -8.78 -5.00
N ALA A 33 -11.36 -9.35 -4.45
CA ALA A 33 -10.60 -8.67 -3.42
C ALA A 33 -10.14 -7.31 -3.93
N MET A 34 -9.66 -7.25 -5.17
CA MET A 34 -9.18 -6.01 -5.75
C MET A 34 -10.29 -4.98 -5.91
N LYS A 35 -11.49 -5.41 -6.25
CA LYS A 35 -12.61 -4.47 -6.33
C LYS A 35 -12.82 -3.74 -5.00
N TRP A 36 -12.79 -4.49 -3.90
CA TRP A 36 -13.00 -3.92 -2.58
C TRP A 36 -11.81 -3.08 -2.13
N TYR A 37 -10.59 -3.56 -2.41
CA TYR A 37 -9.39 -2.78 -2.07
C TYR A 37 -9.33 -1.49 -2.87
N GLU A 38 -9.67 -1.53 -4.17
CA GLU A 38 -9.66 -0.30 -4.97
C GLU A 38 -10.70 0.70 -4.47
N GLN A 39 -11.84 0.21 -4.01
CA GLN A 39 -12.84 1.10 -3.45
C GLN A 39 -12.31 1.80 -2.20
N ALA A 40 -11.67 1.04 -1.30
CA ALA A 40 -11.08 1.60 -0.10
C ALA A 40 -9.92 2.53 -0.43
N ALA A 41 -9.09 2.15 -1.40
CA ALA A 41 -7.95 2.96 -1.83
C ALA A 41 -8.40 4.29 -2.41
N SER A 42 -9.46 4.26 -3.22
CA SER A 42 -10.02 5.48 -3.81
C SER A 42 -10.62 6.39 -2.74
N ALA A 43 -11.06 5.81 -1.63
CA ALA A 43 -11.59 6.58 -0.51
C ALA A 43 -10.47 7.15 0.38
N GLY A 44 -9.20 6.84 0.07
CA GLY A 44 -8.06 7.43 0.77
C GLY A 44 -7.36 6.53 1.76
N ASP A 45 -7.75 5.24 1.84
CA ASP A 45 -7.11 4.33 2.80
C ASP A 45 -5.70 3.96 2.34
N ALA A 46 -4.70 4.39 3.10
CA ALA A 46 -3.29 4.23 2.71
C ALA A 46 -2.88 2.76 2.56
N HIS A 47 -3.30 1.90 3.47
CA HIS A 47 -2.93 0.49 3.39
C HIS A 47 -3.54 -0.17 2.15
N SER A 48 -4.79 0.17 1.84
CA SER A 48 -5.43 -0.34 0.63
C SER A 48 -4.73 0.17 -0.62
N GLN A 49 -4.28 1.43 -0.62
CA GLN A 49 -3.50 1.97 -1.73
C GLN A 49 -2.21 1.18 -1.92
N TYR A 50 -1.55 0.82 -0.83
CA TYR A 50 -0.36 -0.01 -0.88
C TYR A 50 -0.67 -1.39 -1.48
N ILE A 51 -1.74 -2.04 -1.01
CA ILE A 51 -2.13 -3.36 -1.51
C ILE A 51 -2.44 -3.30 -3.01
N VAL A 52 -3.20 -2.28 -3.43
CA VAL A 52 -3.53 -2.10 -4.85
C VAL A 52 -2.27 -1.87 -5.67
N GLY A 53 -1.35 -1.05 -5.14
CA GLY A 53 -0.08 -0.81 -5.82
C GLY A 53 0.71 -2.09 -6.04
N LEU A 54 0.82 -2.93 -5.00
CA LEU A 54 1.52 -4.20 -5.13
C LEU A 54 0.83 -5.12 -6.12
N ALA A 55 -0.50 -5.13 -6.11
CA ALA A 55 -1.25 -5.97 -7.04
C ALA A 55 -0.97 -5.61 -8.50
N TYR A 56 -0.85 -4.31 -8.79
CA TYR A 56 -0.51 -3.88 -10.15
C TYR A 56 0.93 -4.18 -10.51
N LEU A 57 1.85 -4.18 -9.53
CA LEU A 57 3.23 -4.60 -9.82
C LEU A 57 3.30 -6.07 -10.18
N GLU A 58 2.50 -6.91 -9.51
CA GLU A 58 2.57 -8.35 -9.66
C GLU A 58 1.57 -8.91 -10.64
N GLY A 59 0.54 -8.15 -10.97
CA GLY A 59 -0.55 -8.66 -11.79
C GLY A 59 -1.47 -9.60 -11.02
N SER A 60 -1.73 -9.31 -9.76
CA SER A 60 -2.53 -10.15 -8.88
C SER A 60 -3.96 -9.62 -8.80
N GLY A 61 -4.89 -10.31 -9.44
CA GLY A 61 -6.29 -9.89 -9.50
C GLY A 61 -6.55 -8.78 -10.49
N VAL A 62 -5.51 -8.23 -11.10
CA VAL A 62 -5.58 -7.20 -12.14
C VAL A 62 -4.42 -7.43 -13.09
N SER A 63 -4.51 -6.87 -14.28
CA SER A 63 -3.39 -6.92 -15.23
C SER A 63 -2.25 -6.04 -14.72
N ALA A 64 -1.03 -6.54 -14.78
CA ALA A 64 0.14 -5.81 -14.30
C ALA A 64 0.25 -4.47 -15.03
N ASP A 65 0.53 -3.42 -14.28
CA ASP A 65 0.67 -2.06 -14.81
C ASP A 65 1.56 -1.27 -13.87
N GLU A 66 2.82 -1.13 -14.24
CA GLU A 66 3.80 -0.45 -13.37
C GLU A 66 3.47 1.01 -13.14
N GLY A 67 2.90 1.69 -14.12
CA GLY A 67 2.52 3.08 -13.96
C GLY A 67 1.43 3.26 -12.93
N LYS A 68 0.40 2.42 -12.97
CA LYS A 68 -0.65 2.44 -11.95
C LYS A 68 -0.10 2.09 -10.59
N ALA A 69 0.77 1.08 -10.54
CA ALA A 69 1.40 0.65 -9.29
C ALA A 69 2.16 1.82 -8.65
N PHE A 70 2.96 2.51 -9.44
CA PHE A 70 3.73 3.65 -8.95
C PHE A 70 2.80 4.72 -8.37
N ASN A 71 1.72 5.03 -9.08
CA ASN A 71 0.79 6.06 -8.63
C ASN A 71 0.13 5.71 -7.30
N TRP A 72 -0.32 4.47 -7.13
CA TRP A 72 -0.93 4.04 -5.88
C TRP A 72 0.08 4.04 -4.74
N LEU A 73 1.29 3.54 -5.01
CA LEU A 73 2.33 3.51 -3.98
C LEU A 73 2.72 4.93 -3.55
N ARG A 74 2.75 5.85 -4.51
CA ARG A 74 3.07 7.25 -4.21
C ARG A 74 2.02 7.86 -3.29
N LEU A 75 0.75 7.57 -3.53
CA LEU A 75 -0.32 8.08 -2.69
C LEU A 75 -0.22 7.54 -1.26
N ALA A 76 0.03 6.24 -1.12
CA ALA A 76 0.17 5.64 0.19
C ALA A 76 1.41 6.18 0.93
N ALA A 77 2.51 6.32 0.20
CA ALA A 77 3.74 6.86 0.78
C ALA A 77 3.53 8.29 1.28
N GLY A 78 2.72 9.06 0.56
CA GLY A 78 2.39 10.43 0.97
C GLY A 78 1.60 10.49 2.27
N GLN A 79 1.01 9.37 2.68
CA GLN A 79 0.31 9.25 3.96
C GLN A 79 1.17 8.56 5.01
N ASP A 80 2.48 8.53 4.80
CA ASP A 80 3.45 7.96 5.74
C ASP A 80 3.30 6.45 5.94
N HIS A 81 2.85 5.75 4.91
CA HIS A 81 2.80 4.29 4.93
C HIS A 81 4.20 3.76 4.66
N VAL A 82 4.87 3.24 5.69
CA VAL A 82 6.28 2.87 5.61
C VAL A 82 6.56 1.86 4.52
N ASN A 83 5.76 0.79 4.43
CA ASN A 83 5.99 -0.22 3.41
C ASN A 83 5.83 0.34 2.00
N ALA A 84 4.87 1.26 1.81
CA ALA A 84 4.70 1.92 0.51
C ALA A 84 5.90 2.79 0.19
N MET A 85 6.47 3.47 1.18
CA MET A 85 7.68 4.27 0.98
C MET A 85 8.85 3.40 0.51
N LEU A 86 9.00 2.22 1.13
CA LEU A 86 10.06 1.29 0.73
C LEU A 86 9.84 0.77 -0.68
N MET A 87 8.60 0.45 -1.03
CA MET A 87 8.29 0.00 -2.40
C MET A 87 8.48 1.12 -3.40
N LEU A 88 8.13 2.34 -3.02
CA LEU A 88 8.36 3.50 -3.88
C LEU A 88 9.87 3.69 -4.13
N SER A 89 10.68 3.51 -3.10
CA SER A 89 12.13 3.52 -3.25
C SER A 89 12.60 2.48 -4.26
N VAL A 90 12.04 1.27 -4.20
CA VAL A 90 12.35 0.22 -5.16
C VAL A 90 11.96 0.63 -6.58
N CYS A 91 10.79 1.26 -6.74
CA CYS A 91 10.36 1.73 -8.05
C CYS A 91 11.34 2.73 -8.64
N TYR A 92 11.82 3.67 -7.83
CA TYR A 92 12.80 4.64 -8.29
C TYR A 92 14.15 3.98 -8.59
N SER A 93 14.57 3.01 -7.78
CA SER A 93 15.88 2.39 -8.01
C SER A 93 15.90 1.47 -9.24
N THR A 94 14.74 0.92 -9.60
CA THR A 94 14.65 -0.02 -10.73
C THR A 94 13.99 0.58 -11.96
N GLY A 95 13.38 1.75 -11.84
CA GLY A 95 12.68 2.37 -12.97
C GLY A 95 11.32 1.77 -13.26
N LYS A 96 10.66 1.21 -12.25
CA LYS A 96 9.32 0.64 -12.44
C LYS A 96 8.25 1.72 -12.27
N GLY A 97 7.58 2.04 -13.36
CA GLY A 97 6.51 3.02 -13.37
C GLY A 97 6.99 4.47 -13.28
N THR A 98 8.29 4.69 -13.20
CA THR A 98 8.89 6.01 -13.12
C THR A 98 10.29 5.90 -13.68
N PRO A 99 10.89 7.00 -14.20
CA PRO A 99 12.29 6.97 -14.59
C PRO A 99 13.17 6.58 -13.41
N GLN A 100 14.21 5.82 -13.68
CA GLN A 100 15.13 5.40 -12.64
C GLN A 100 15.79 6.64 -12.01
N ASP A 101 15.84 6.68 -10.68
CA ASP A 101 16.38 7.83 -9.96
C ASP A 101 16.91 7.36 -8.62
N ALA A 102 18.22 7.12 -8.57
CA ALA A 102 18.86 6.60 -7.37
C ALA A 102 18.75 7.58 -6.20
N ASP A 103 18.77 8.87 -6.47
CA ASP A 103 18.69 9.88 -5.42
C ASP A 103 17.30 9.86 -4.76
N MET A 104 16.25 9.79 -5.57
CA MET A 104 14.90 9.71 -5.02
C MET A 104 14.68 8.38 -4.29
N ALA A 105 15.27 7.30 -4.79
CA ALA A 105 15.18 6.01 -4.10
C ALA A 105 15.75 6.13 -2.69
N GLU A 106 16.91 6.79 -2.58
CA GLU A 106 17.56 6.96 -1.28
C GLU A 106 16.74 7.86 -0.35
N VAL A 107 16.16 8.93 -0.89
CA VAL A 107 15.32 9.84 -0.11
C VAL A 107 14.16 9.09 0.55
N TRP A 108 13.43 8.31 -0.24
CA TRP A 108 12.29 7.57 0.29
C TRP A 108 12.70 6.48 1.25
N LYS A 109 13.82 5.80 0.95
CA LYS A 109 14.31 4.76 1.84
C LYS A 109 14.68 5.33 3.20
N LYS A 110 15.42 6.44 3.22
CA LYS A 110 15.82 7.08 4.47
C LYS A 110 14.61 7.55 5.27
N LYS A 111 13.63 8.13 4.58
CA LYS A 111 12.43 8.61 5.24
C LYS A 111 11.66 7.44 5.85
N ALA A 112 11.55 6.34 5.13
CA ALA A 112 10.85 5.14 5.62
C ALA A 112 11.56 4.58 6.85
N LEU A 113 12.87 4.45 6.80
CA LEU A 113 13.62 3.90 7.92
C LEU A 113 13.57 4.82 9.14
N GLN A 114 13.63 6.13 8.93
CA GLN A 114 13.53 7.09 10.01
C GLN A 114 12.15 7.02 10.67
N LEU A 115 11.11 7.01 9.87
CA LEU A 115 9.74 6.96 10.40
C LEU A 115 9.49 5.67 11.16
N ASN A 116 9.99 4.56 10.63
CA ASN A 116 9.85 3.28 11.29
C ASN A 116 10.59 3.26 12.63
N ALA A 117 11.80 3.83 12.67
CA ALA A 117 12.55 3.93 13.91
C ALA A 117 11.83 4.80 14.93
N GLU A 118 11.22 5.90 14.48
CA GLU A 118 10.47 6.78 15.38
C GLU A 118 9.25 6.07 15.96
N ARG A 119 8.57 5.27 15.15
CA ARG A 119 7.40 4.52 15.60
C ARG A 119 7.77 3.44 16.59
N GLU A 120 8.89 2.76 16.35
CA GLU A 120 9.38 1.73 17.27
C GLU A 120 10.06 2.37 18.49
N GLY A 121 10.89 3.36 18.23
CA GLY A 121 11.63 4.02 19.27
C GLY A 121 10.78 4.87 20.19
N GLY A 122 9.64 5.33 19.68
CA GLY A 122 8.71 6.09 20.48
C GLY A 122 8.18 5.29 21.64
N SER A 123 8.23 3.98 21.54
CA SER A 123 7.85 3.12 22.64
C SER A 123 9.05 2.81 23.51
N ALA A 124 10.25 2.99 22.99
CA ALA A 124 11.43 2.73 23.74
C ALA A 124 11.81 3.95 24.39
N PRO A 125 11.82 4.47 24.98
CA PRO A 125 12.16 5.63 25.44
C PRO A 125 13.26 6.06 24.90
N GLN A 126 13.17 6.34 24.25
CA GLN A 126 14.01 6.89 23.75
C GLN A 126 14.98 7.16 24.43
N THR A 127 15.07 6.55 24.84
CA THR A 127 15.87 6.63 25.50
C THR A 127 16.92 6.78 25.09
N GLN A 128 17.05 6.68 24.51
CA GLN A 128 17.94 6.93 24.31
C GLN A 128 18.36 7.92 24.27
N LYS A 129 18.15 8.49 24.41
CA LYS A 129 18.49 9.44 24.48
C LYS A 129 19.04 9.78 25.25
N HIS A 130 19.22 9.23 25.42
CA HIS A 130 19.67 9.45 26.14
C HIS A 130 20.22 9.14 26.37
#